data_cfc313fdf00916c00df22eb14a2068ed
#
_entry.id   cfc313fdf00916c00df22eb14a2068ed
#
_cell.length_a   1.000
_cell.length_b   1.000
_cell.length_c   1.000
_cell.angle_alpha   90.00
_cell.angle_beta   90.00
_cell.angle_gamma   90.00
#
_symmetry.space_group_name_H-M   'P 1'
#
loop_
_entity.id
_entity.type
_entity.pdbx_description
1 polymer ?
#
loop_
_entity_poly.entity_id
_entity_poly.type
_entity_poly.pdbx_seq_one_letter_code
_entity_poly.pdbx_strand_id
1 'polypeptide(L)' 'MYALCYGPCFGCGRIFGFNPLRVPSILINGNREPICEACVNRANPRRLKNGLAPIDPAPDAYEACDEAELP' A
#
# COMPACT_ATOMS: atom_id res chain seq x y z
N MET A 1 -2.12 21.62 3.64
CA MET A 1 -2.23 20.70 4.78
C MET A 1 -2.09 19.28 4.28
N TYR A 2 -1.51 18.41 5.08
CA TYR A 2 -1.26 17.03 4.69
C TYR A 2 -2.12 16.07 5.49
N ALA A 3 -2.53 14.98 4.86
CA ALA A 3 -3.34 13.94 5.46
C ALA A 3 -2.64 12.58 5.31
N LEU A 4 -2.67 11.79 6.38
CA LEU A 4 -2.16 10.42 6.38
C LEU A 4 -3.29 9.52 6.87
N CYS A 5 -3.62 8.52 6.08
CA CYS A 5 -4.62 7.53 6.47
C CYS A 5 -3.97 6.43 7.29
N TYR A 6 -4.71 5.87 8.23
CA TYR A 6 -4.26 4.75 9.06
C TYR A 6 -5.25 3.61 8.94
N GLY A 7 -4.75 2.41 8.86
CA GLY A 7 -5.58 1.22 8.80
C GLY A 7 -4.75 -0.05 8.90
N PRO A 8 -5.41 -1.21 9.03
CA PRO A 8 -4.71 -2.47 9.10
C PRO A 8 -4.17 -2.90 7.74
N CYS A 9 -2.95 -3.44 7.73
CA CYS A 9 -2.40 -4.08 6.55
C CYS A 9 -3.14 -5.39 6.29
N PHE A 10 -3.61 -5.60 5.08
CA PHE A 10 -4.30 -6.85 4.73
C PHE A 10 -3.38 -8.07 4.88
N GLY A 11 -2.08 -7.91 4.64
CA GLY A 11 -1.15 -9.02 4.69
C GLY A 11 -0.74 -9.45 6.10
N CYS A 12 -0.58 -8.51 7.04
CA CYS A 12 -0.07 -8.82 8.38
C CYS A 12 -0.96 -8.30 9.52
N GLY A 13 -1.99 -7.53 9.22
CA GLY A 13 -2.91 -6.99 10.22
C GLY A 13 -2.38 -5.84 11.05
N ARG A 14 -1.15 -5.41 10.83
CA ARG A 14 -0.56 -4.31 11.58
C ARG A 14 -1.15 -2.98 11.12
N ILE A 15 -1.44 -2.09 12.07
CA ILE A 15 -1.88 -0.73 11.76
C ILE A 15 -0.68 0.06 11.23
N PHE A 16 -0.88 0.76 10.12
CA PHE A 16 0.18 1.57 9.52
C PHE A 16 -0.40 2.82 8.86
N GLY A 17 0.46 3.83 8.67
CA GLY A 17 0.09 5.04 7.95
C GLY A 17 0.41 4.92 6.46
N PHE A 18 -0.46 5.47 5.62
CA PHE A 18 -0.27 5.39 4.17
C PHE A 18 -0.94 6.55 3.46
N ASN A 19 -0.46 6.82 2.23
CA ASN A 19 -1.11 7.75 1.31
C ASN A 19 -2.20 6.96 0.55
N PRO A 20 -3.49 7.29 0.75
CA PRO A 20 -4.59 6.51 0.16
C PRO A 20 -4.61 6.53 -1.36
N LEU A 21 -3.94 7.49 -1.99
CA LEU A 21 -3.89 7.62 -3.44
C LEU A 21 -2.78 6.79 -4.07
N ARG A 22 -1.75 6.43 -3.30
CA ARG A 22 -0.52 5.82 -3.84
C ARG A 22 -0.12 4.51 -3.18
N VAL A 23 -0.77 4.13 -2.09
CA VAL A 23 -0.44 2.90 -1.38
C VAL A 23 -0.72 1.67 -2.25
N PRO A 24 0.19 0.68 -2.29
CA PRO A 24 -0.13 -0.60 -2.91
C PRO A 24 -1.31 -1.25 -2.22
N SER A 25 -2.20 -1.84 -2.99
CA SER A 25 -3.41 -2.46 -2.45
C SER A 25 -3.80 -3.71 -3.21
N ILE A 26 -4.56 -4.57 -2.55
CA ILE A 26 -5.14 -5.77 -3.14
C ILE A 26 -6.64 -5.56 -3.23
N LEU A 27 -7.24 -5.98 -4.34
CA LEU A 27 -8.69 -5.91 -4.50
C LEU A 27 -9.32 -7.19 -3.96
N ILE A 28 -10.10 -7.04 -2.88
CA ILE A 28 -10.78 -8.16 -2.22
C ILE A 28 -12.27 -7.87 -2.20
N ASN A 29 -13.06 -8.68 -2.87
CA ASN A 29 -14.52 -8.54 -2.95
C ASN A 29 -14.95 -7.13 -3.37
N GLY A 30 -14.20 -6.51 -4.28
CA GLY A 30 -14.49 -5.16 -4.76
C GLY A 30 -13.94 -4.04 -3.90
N ASN A 31 -13.31 -4.37 -2.76
CA ASN A 31 -12.71 -3.38 -1.86
C ASN A 31 -11.19 -3.38 -2.00
N ARG A 32 -10.61 -2.19 -2.02
CA ARG A 32 -9.15 -2.04 -2.06
C ARG A 32 -8.61 -2.09 -0.63
N GLU A 33 -7.78 -3.10 -0.36
CA GLU A 33 -7.17 -3.30 0.95
C GLU A 33 -5.69 -2.92 0.89
N PRO A 34 -5.24 -1.97 1.72
CA PRO A 34 -3.85 -1.50 1.67
C PRO A 34 -2.87 -2.54 2.21
N ILE A 35 -1.63 -2.49 1.71
CA ILE A 35 -0.56 -3.38 2.12
C ILE A 35 0.63 -2.54 2.57
N CYS A 36 1.21 -2.86 3.73
CA CYS A 36 2.36 -2.14 4.24
C CYS A 36 3.64 -2.48 3.48
N GLU A 37 4.65 -1.61 3.63
CA GLU A 37 5.92 -1.76 2.94
C GLU A 37 6.61 -3.09 3.25
N ALA A 38 6.57 -3.54 4.50
CA ALA A 38 7.18 -4.81 4.89
C ALA A 38 6.54 -5.99 4.16
N CYS A 39 5.21 -5.96 3.96
CA CYS A 39 4.52 -7.00 3.22
C CYS A 39 4.86 -6.96 1.74
N VAL A 40 5.01 -5.75 1.16
CA VAL A 40 5.46 -5.59 -0.23
C VAL A 40 6.84 -6.21 -0.41
N ASN A 41 7.79 -5.88 0.48
CA ASN A 41 9.14 -6.41 0.41
C ASN A 41 9.18 -7.92 0.58
N ARG A 42 8.27 -8.48 1.34
CA ARG A 42 8.15 -9.92 1.55
C ARG A 42 7.53 -10.63 0.34
N ALA A 43 6.57 -9.98 -0.31
CA ALA A 43 5.86 -10.55 -1.45
C ALA A 43 6.68 -10.53 -2.73
N ASN A 44 7.52 -9.51 -2.93
CA ASN A 44 8.23 -9.31 -4.19
C ASN A 44 9.12 -10.48 -4.61
N PRO A 45 9.94 -11.11 -3.74
CA PRO A 45 10.72 -12.27 -4.14
C PRO A 45 9.87 -13.42 -4.64
N ARG A 46 8.71 -13.64 -4.01
CA ARG A 46 7.76 -14.68 -4.40
C ARG A 46 7.12 -14.36 -5.75
N ARG A 47 6.77 -13.10 -5.97
CA ARG A 47 6.20 -12.65 -7.24
C ARG A 47 7.19 -12.85 -8.38
N LEU A 48 8.45 -12.46 -8.18
CA LEU A 48 9.49 -12.64 -9.19
C LEU A 48 9.70 -14.12 -9.52
N LYS A 49 9.68 -14.98 -8.51
CA LYS A 49 9.83 -16.43 -8.70
C LYS A 49 8.69 -17.00 -9.55
N ASN A 50 7.48 -16.44 -9.45
CA ASN A 50 6.31 -16.87 -10.20
C ASN A 50 6.15 -16.16 -11.54
N GLY A 51 7.14 -15.38 -11.96
CA GLY A 51 7.10 -14.66 -13.23
C GLY A 51 6.24 -13.42 -13.23
N LEU A 52 5.84 -12.94 -12.05
CA LEU A 52 5.04 -11.73 -11.90
C LEU A 52 5.94 -10.51 -11.69
N ALA A 53 5.48 -9.34 -12.15
CA ALA A 53 6.20 -8.09 -11.92
C ALA A 53 6.22 -7.77 -10.42
N PRO A 54 7.34 -7.23 -9.88
CA PRO A 54 7.38 -6.81 -8.48
C PRO A 54 6.46 -5.61 -8.25
N ILE A 55 5.95 -5.49 -7.02
CA ILE A 55 5.23 -4.30 -6.61
C ILE A 55 6.26 -3.20 -6.36
N ASP A 56 6.09 -2.05 -7.03
CA ASP A 56 6.99 -0.91 -6.90
C ASP A 56 6.18 0.28 -6.38
N PRO A 57 6.10 0.45 -5.05
CA PRO A 57 5.32 1.54 -4.49
C PRO A 57 5.93 2.88 -4.84
N ALA A 58 5.07 3.89 -5.04
CA ALA A 58 5.53 5.25 -5.27
C ALA A 58 6.37 5.72 -4.08
N PRO A 59 7.34 6.63 -4.27
CA PRO A 59 8.20 7.10 -3.18
C PRO A 59 7.45 7.66 -1.98
N ASP A 60 6.25 8.22 -2.21
CA ASP A 60 5.41 8.82 -1.18
C ASP A 60 4.20 7.94 -0.79
N ALA A 61 4.22 6.65 -1.15
CA ALA A 61 3.10 5.75 -0.87
C ALA A 61 2.79 5.62 0.63
N TYR A 62 3.80 5.75 1.48
CA TYR A 62 3.66 5.62 2.93
C TYR A 62 3.85 6.96 3.65
N GLU A 63 3.77 8.06 2.92
CA GLU A 63 3.88 9.41 3.46
C GLU A 63 2.53 10.12 3.39
N ALA A 64 2.40 11.22 4.13
CA ALA A 64 1.19 12.02 4.11
C ALA A 64 0.97 12.63 2.72
N CYS A 65 -0.27 12.64 2.26
CA CYS A 65 -0.64 13.31 1.01
C CYS A 65 -1.19 14.70 1.28
N ASP A 66 -1.14 15.57 0.26
CA ASP A 66 -1.79 16.85 0.35
C ASP A 66 -3.31 16.64 0.30
N GLU A 67 -4.05 17.22 1.25
CA GLU A 67 -5.50 17.10 1.30
C GLU A 67 -6.18 17.62 0.02
N ALA A 68 -5.54 18.53 -0.69
CA ALA A 68 -6.05 19.02 -1.97
C ALA A 68 -6.08 17.96 -3.05
N GLU A 69 -5.30 16.87 -2.91
CA GLU A 69 -5.30 15.75 -3.85
C GLU A 69 -6.39 14.73 -3.56
N LEU A 70 -7.01 14.79 -2.40
CA LEU A 70 -8.07 13.85 -2.02
C LEU A 70 -9.37 14.19 -2.73
N PRO A 71 -10.13 13.17 -3.18
CA PRO A 71 -11.43 13.39 -3.82
C PRO A 71 -12.48 13.94 -2.88
#